data_9cebc3d2b358b3e5cf484eaa0b0d8e31
#
_entry.id   9cebc3d2b358b3e5cf484eaa0b0d8e31
#
_cell.length_a   1.000
_cell.length_b   1.000
_cell.length_c   1.000
_cell.angle_alpha   90.00
_cell.angle_beta   90.00
_cell.angle_gamma   90.00
#
_symmetry.space_group_name_H-M   'P 1'
#
loop_
_entity.id
_entity.type
_entity.pdbx_description
1 polymer ?
#
loop_
_entity_poly.entity_id
_entity_poly.type
_entity_poly.pdbx_seq_one_letter_code
_entity_poly.pdbx_strand_id
1 'polypeptide(L)'
;RPLNQRGINDAPKMAGRIRSSKLTIDQIVSSPALRAITTAEMFSEVFDIPFENILQNKAVYEADPETLMRIVSKFESSWNTVIMFGHNPGLSYLVGLLTGELYDKVTCSISEIDIHIDDWSHCTAGIGSLISYDFPKNS
;
A
#
# COMPACT_ATOMS: atom_id res chain seq x y z
N ARG A 1 12.54 12.37 -4.58
CA ARG A 1 11.98 13.68 -4.91
C ARG A 1 10.67 13.89 -4.15
N PRO A 2 10.27 15.13 -3.94
CA PRO A 2 9.07 15.42 -3.16
C PRO A 2 7.79 15.05 -3.91
N LEU A 3 6.71 14.91 -3.13
CA LEU A 3 5.38 14.74 -3.66
C LEU A 3 4.96 16.00 -4.42
N ASN A 4 4.40 15.85 -5.62
CA ASN A 4 3.94 16.99 -6.40
C ASN A 4 2.58 17.48 -5.90
N GLN A 5 2.12 18.61 -6.43
CA GLN A 5 0.87 19.23 -5.99
C GLN A 5 -0.34 18.30 -6.18
N ARG A 6 -0.34 17.52 -7.25
CA ARG A 6 -1.41 16.55 -7.51
C ARG A 6 -1.48 15.51 -6.40
N GLY A 7 -0.32 14.97 -5.97
CA GLY A 7 -0.28 14.01 -4.88
C GLY A 7 -0.71 14.63 -3.56
N ILE A 8 -0.31 15.89 -3.29
CA ILE A 8 -0.71 16.60 -2.08
C ILE A 8 -2.23 16.76 -2.01
N ASN A 9 -2.88 16.99 -3.16
CA ASN A 9 -4.33 17.16 -3.22
C ASN A 9 -5.07 15.81 -3.15
N ASP A 10 -4.54 14.79 -3.81
CA ASP A 10 -5.23 13.52 -4.02
C ASP A 10 -5.07 12.54 -2.85
N ALA A 11 -3.92 12.56 -2.17
CA ALA A 11 -3.67 11.60 -1.10
C ALA A 11 -4.67 11.68 0.06
N PRO A 12 -5.00 12.87 0.60
CA PRO A 12 -6.01 12.96 1.64
C PRO A 12 -7.40 12.51 1.19
N LYS A 13 -7.74 12.78 -0.08
CA LYS A 13 -9.01 12.34 -0.67
C LYS A 13 -9.11 10.82 -0.69
N MET A 14 -8.04 10.15 -1.12
CA MET A 14 -7.99 8.69 -1.18
C MET A 14 -8.01 8.08 0.22
N ALA A 15 -7.27 8.67 1.15
CA ALA A 15 -7.28 8.22 2.54
C ALA A 15 -8.69 8.31 3.14
N GLY A 16 -9.40 9.40 2.87
CA GLY A 16 -10.77 9.58 3.33
C GLY A 16 -11.72 8.53 2.77
N ARG A 17 -11.55 8.13 1.51
CA ARG A 17 -12.37 7.07 0.91
C ARG A 17 -12.16 5.73 1.64
N ILE A 18 -10.92 5.39 1.96
CA ILE A 18 -10.64 4.14 2.69
C ILE A 18 -11.21 4.21 4.10
N ARG A 19 -11.05 5.34 4.78
CA ARG A 19 -11.61 5.50 6.12
C ARG A 19 -13.14 5.35 6.09
N SER A 20 -13.79 5.90 5.07
CA SER A 20 -15.23 5.79 4.90
C SER A 20 -15.71 4.36 4.70
N SER A 21 -14.84 3.48 4.18
CA SER A 21 -15.16 2.05 4.03
C SER A 21 -15.13 1.29 5.35
N LYS A 22 -14.72 1.95 6.44
CA LYS A 22 -14.62 1.39 7.80
C LYS A 22 -13.58 0.29 7.93
N LEU A 23 -12.60 0.27 7.04
CA LEU A 23 -11.49 -0.67 7.13
C LEU A 23 -10.58 -0.26 8.28
N THR A 24 -10.21 -1.22 9.13
CA THR A 24 -9.28 -0.99 10.23
C THR A 24 -7.85 -1.27 9.75
N ILE A 25 -6.96 -0.31 9.95
CA ILE A 25 -5.57 -0.44 9.53
C ILE A 25 -4.70 -0.76 10.76
N ASP A 26 -3.99 -1.88 10.70
CA ASP A 26 -3.14 -2.31 11.82
C ASP A 26 -1.73 -1.76 11.70
N GLN A 27 -1.23 -1.56 10.48
CA GLN A 27 0.14 -1.07 10.28
C GLN A 27 0.26 -0.34 8.95
N ILE A 28 1.08 0.71 8.93
CA ILE A 28 1.50 1.39 7.71
C ILE A 28 2.98 1.09 7.49
N VAL A 29 3.32 0.62 6.30
CA VAL A 29 4.70 0.35 5.88
C VAL A 29 5.01 1.24 4.69
N SER A 30 6.14 1.92 4.69
CA SER A 30 6.48 2.86 3.64
C SER A 30 7.95 2.79 3.23
N SER A 31 8.19 3.03 1.95
CA SER A 31 9.53 3.40 1.48
C SER A 31 9.95 4.70 2.18
N PRO A 32 11.23 4.89 2.48
CA PRO A 32 11.72 6.15 3.07
C PRO A 32 11.81 7.30 2.06
N ALA A 33 11.60 7.06 0.77
CA ALA A 33 11.64 8.12 -0.23
C ALA A 33 10.60 9.19 0.10
N LEU A 34 10.97 10.46 -0.07
CA LEU A 34 10.18 11.60 0.41
C LEU A 34 8.73 11.56 -0.07
N ARG A 35 8.48 11.30 -1.35
CA ARG A 35 7.11 11.29 -1.87
C ARG A 35 6.27 10.15 -1.30
N ALA A 36 6.88 9.00 -1.01
CA ALA A 36 6.17 7.87 -0.42
C ALA A 36 5.85 8.14 1.05
N ILE A 37 6.84 8.57 1.83
CA ILE A 37 6.63 8.83 3.25
C ILE A 37 5.66 9.99 3.46
N THR A 38 5.67 11.00 2.60
CA THR A 38 4.73 12.12 2.69
C THR A 38 3.29 11.63 2.51
N THR A 39 3.06 10.77 1.53
CA THR A 39 1.73 10.15 1.32
C THR A 39 1.33 9.29 2.51
N ALA A 40 2.26 8.49 3.02
CA ALA A 40 2.00 7.65 4.20
C ALA A 40 1.62 8.49 5.41
N GLU A 41 2.29 9.64 5.62
CA GLU A 41 1.96 10.55 6.72
C GLU A 41 0.56 11.14 6.58
N MET A 42 0.14 11.47 5.36
CA MET A 42 -1.22 11.97 5.12
C MET A 42 -2.26 10.91 5.47
N PHE A 43 -2.00 9.64 5.12
CA PHE A 43 -2.88 8.53 5.48
C PHE A 43 -2.89 8.33 6.99
N SER A 44 -1.72 8.35 7.65
CA SER A 44 -1.64 8.16 9.08
C SER A 44 -2.43 9.21 9.84
N GLU A 45 -2.41 10.46 9.36
CA GLU A 45 -3.19 11.54 9.97
C GLU A 45 -4.69 11.26 9.86
N VAL A 46 -5.16 10.85 8.68
CA VAL A 46 -6.58 10.54 8.47
C VAL A 46 -7.04 9.38 9.35
N PHE A 47 -6.18 8.39 9.56
CA PHE A 47 -6.50 7.21 10.37
C PHE A 47 -6.13 7.36 11.85
N ASP A 48 -5.68 8.54 12.28
CA ASP A 48 -5.28 8.81 13.66
C ASP A 48 -4.14 7.88 14.13
N ILE A 49 -3.23 7.56 13.23
CA ILE A 49 -2.03 6.77 13.53
C ILE A 49 -0.87 7.74 13.72
N PRO A 50 -0.14 7.68 14.85
CA PRO A 50 1.03 8.55 15.05
C PRO A 50 2.09 8.33 13.97
N PHE A 51 2.74 9.40 13.53
CA PHE A 51 3.76 9.35 12.48
C PHE A 51 4.91 8.39 12.84
N GLU A 52 5.30 8.34 14.10
CA GLU A 52 6.36 7.44 14.57
C GLU A 52 6.00 5.97 14.47
N ASN A 53 4.72 5.64 14.28
CA ASN A 53 4.28 4.26 14.10
C ASN A 53 4.33 3.81 12.63
N ILE A 54 4.65 4.70 11.71
CA ILE A 54 4.89 4.31 10.32
C ILE A 54 6.21 3.55 10.26
N LEU A 55 6.17 2.32 9.77
CA LEU A 55 7.37 1.50 9.62
C LEU A 55 8.02 1.81 8.27
N GLN A 56 9.18 2.46 8.31
CA GLN A 56 9.94 2.73 7.10
C GLN A 56 10.84 1.54 6.78
N ASN A 57 10.82 1.09 5.54
CA ASN A 57 11.63 -0.05 5.11
C ASN A 57 12.35 0.32 3.82
N LYS A 58 13.68 0.44 3.90
CA LYS A 58 14.52 0.81 2.76
C LYS A 58 14.41 -0.20 1.61
N ALA A 59 14.11 -1.46 1.91
CA ALA A 59 13.99 -2.49 0.90
C ALA A 59 12.79 -2.28 -0.03
N VAL A 60 11.84 -1.44 0.36
CA VAL A 60 10.69 -1.09 -0.49
C VAL A 60 11.10 -0.14 -1.62
N TYR A 61 12.16 0.64 -1.42
CA TYR A 61 12.59 1.62 -2.42
C TYR A 61 13.04 0.92 -3.71
N GLU A 62 12.42 1.27 -4.81
CA GLU A 62 12.70 0.70 -6.14
C GLU A 62 12.70 -0.84 -6.18
N ALA A 63 11.95 -1.48 -5.29
CA ALA A 63 11.91 -2.92 -5.17
C ALA A 63 11.19 -3.57 -6.35
N ASP A 64 11.70 -4.73 -6.78
CA ASP A 64 10.98 -5.59 -7.70
C ASP A 64 9.86 -6.36 -6.98
N PRO A 65 8.93 -7.00 -7.71
CA PRO A 65 7.81 -7.67 -7.06
C PRO A 65 8.22 -8.81 -6.14
N GLU A 66 9.29 -9.53 -6.44
CA GLU A 66 9.77 -10.62 -5.58
C GLU A 66 10.29 -10.08 -4.25
N THR A 67 11.00 -8.96 -4.27
CA THR A 67 11.47 -8.31 -3.04
C THR A 67 10.28 -7.83 -2.22
N LEU A 68 9.28 -7.23 -2.85
CA LEU A 68 8.07 -6.80 -2.17
C LEU A 68 7.30 -7.99 -1.57
N MET A 69 7.25 -9.10 -2.30
CA MET A 69 6.63 -10.33 -1.80
C MET A 69 7.33 -10.82 -0.53
N ARG A 70 8.66 -10.78 -0.51
CA ARG A 70 9.42 -11.17 0.68
C ARG A 70 9.14 -10.25 1.86
N ILE A 71 9.01 -8.96 1.60
CA ILE A 71 8.67 -7.99 2.65
C ILE A 71 7.31 -8.32 3.25
N VAL A 72 6.31 -8.56 2.41
CA VAL A 72 4.96 -8.93 2.86
C VAL A 72 5.00 -10.23 3.66
N SER A 73 5.78 -11.21 3.22
CA SER A 73 5.87 -12.50 3.90
C SER A 73 6.49 -12.41 5.31
N LYS A 74 7.13 -11.30 5.61
CA LYS A 74 7.75 -11.05 6.93
C LYS A 74 6.93 -10.13 7.82
N PHE A 75 5.73 -9.74 7.41
CA PHE A 75 4.84 -8.95 8.26
C PHE A 75 4.51 -9.72 9.53
N GLU A 76 4.31 -8.98 10.61
CA GLU A 76 3.98 -9.61 11.89
C GLU A 76 2.60 -10.27 11.83
N SER A 77 2.49 -11.45 12.42
CA SER A 77 1.25 -12.23 12.40
C SER A 77 0.09 -11.52 13.11
N SER A 78 0.40 -10.58 14.00
CA SER A 78 -0.61 -9.76 14.67
C SER A 78 -1.26 -8.73 13.77
N TRP A 79 -0.66 -8.42 12.61
CA TRP A 79 -1.23 -7.45 11.67
C TRP A 79 -2.19 -8.15 10.72
N ASN A 80 -3.44 -7.71 10.72
CA ASN A 80 -4.45 -8.26 9.80
C ASN A 80 -4.56 -7.44 8.53
N THR A 81 -4.43 -6.11 8.63
CA THR A 81 -4.54 -5.19 7.49
C THR A 81 -3.38 -4.23 7.50
N VAL A 82 -2.65 -4.20 6.39
CA VAL A 82 -1.46 -3.34 6.22
C VAL A 82 -1.64 -2.49 4.97
N ILE A 83 -1.29 -1.21 5.06
CA ILE A 83 -1.14 -0.36 3.88
C ILE A 83 0.34 -0.20 3.62
N MET A 84 0.76 -0.48 2.38
CA MET A 84 2.14 -0.31 1.96
C MET A 84 2.25 0.78 0.90
N PHE A 85 3.15 1.73 1.14
CA PHE A 85 3.47 2.81 0.21
C PHE A 85 4.84 2.57 -0.39
N GLY A 86 4.88 2.49 -1.70
CA GLY A 86 6.11 2.22 -2.43
C GLY A 86 6.08 2.88 -3.80
N HIS A 87 6.64 2.21 -4.78
CA HIS A 87 6.88 2.80 -6.09
C HIS A 87 6.43 1.88 -7.22
N ASN A 88 6.02 2.48 -8.31
CA ASN A 88 5.79 1.76 -9.55
C ASN A 88 7.09 1.70 -10.34
N PRO A 89 7.31 0.65 -11.14
CA PRO A 89 6.34 -0.40 -11.47
C PRO A 89 6.24 -1.54 -10.45
N GLY A 90 7.09 -1.57 -9.42
CA GLY A 90 7.15 -2.68 -8.48
C GLY A 90 5.81 -3.01 -7.83
N LEU A 91 5.10 -2.01 -7.32
CA LEU A 91 3.81 -2.23 -6.67
C LEU A 91 2.77 -2.80 -7.63
N SER A 92 2.70 -2.26 -8.86
CA SER A 92 1.75 -2.76 -9.86
C SER A 92 2.03 -4.21 -10.21
N TYR A 93 3.29 -4.59 -10.34
CA TYR A 93 3.67 -5.97 -10.63
C TYR A 93 3.42 -6.89 -9.42
N LEU A 94 3.56 -6.37 -8.20
CA LEU A 94 3.19 -7.14 -7.01
C LEU A 94 1.70 -7.47 -7.01
N VAL A 95 0.85 -6.51 -7.35
CA VAL A 95 -0.59 -6.75 -7.48
C VAL A 95 -0.84 -7.85 -8.51
N GLY A 96 -0.19 -7.77 -9.67
CA GLY A 96 -0.30 -8.79 -10.71
C GLY A 96 0.17 -10.16 -10.24
N LEU A 97 1.28 -10.20 -9.51
CA LEU A 97 1.82 -11.46 -8.99
C LEU A 97 0.88 -12.09 -7.96
N LEU A 98 0.29 -11.30 -7.08
CA LEU A 98 -0.62 -11.78 -6.05
C LEU A 98 -1.98 -12.19 -6.59
N THR A 99 -2.53 -11.45 -7.54
CA THR A 99 -3.93 -11.56 -7.94
C THR A 99 -4.15 -12.03 -9.36
N GLY A 100 -3.12 -11.94 -10.21
CA GLY A 100 -3.25 -12.20 -11.65
C GLY A 100 -3.86 -11.05 -12.43
N GLU A 101 -4.14 -9.90 -11.80
CA GLU A 101 -4.77 -8.75 -12.45
C GLU A 101 -3.84 -7.56 -12.48
N LEU A 102 -3.64 -6.96 -13.66
CA LEU A 102 -2.81 -5.78 -13.85
C LEU A 102 -3.66 -4.59 -14.28
N TYR A 103 -3.37 -3.44 -13.71
CA TYR A 103 -4.01 -2.18 -14.05
C TYR A 103 -2.97 -1.16 -14.44
N ASP A 104 -3.35 -0.18 -15.26
CA ASP A 104 -2.49 0.93 -15.61
C ASP A 104 -2.12 1.73 -14.37
N LYS A 105 -0.88 2.24 -14.38
CA LYS A 105 -0.38 3.03 -13.26
C LYS A 105 -1.06 4.39 -13.25
N VAL A 106 -1.73 4.68 -12.17
CA VAL A 106 -2.38 5.99 -11.94
C VAL A 106 -1.85 6.55 -10.63
N THR A 107 -1.51 7.84 -10.63
CA THR A 107 -1.05 8.54 -9.43
C THR A 107 -2.09 8.41 -8.32
N CYS A 108 -1.64 8.06 -7.13
CA CYS A 108 -2.48 7.86 -5.94
C CYS A 108 -3.54 6.76 -6.10
N SER A 109 -3.27 5.76 -6.95
CA SER A 109 -4.14 4.59 -7.02
C SER A 109 -3.92 3.69 -5.80
N ILE A 110 -4.99 2.99 -5.42
CA ILE A 110 -4.97 2.04 -4.30
C ILE A 110 -5.55 0.73 -4.78
N SER A 111 -4.80 -0.35 -4.55
CA SER A 111 -5.28 -1.70 -4.77
C SER A 111 -5.53 -2.35 -3.43
N GLU A 112 -6.75 -2.81 -3.20
CA GLU A 112 -7.08 -3.56 -2.00
C GLU A 112 -7.12 -5.05 -2.36
N ILE A 113 -6.29 -5.84 -1.66
CA ILE A 113 -6.10 -7.26 -1.95
C ILE A 113 -6.43 -8.05 -0.70
N ASP A 114 -7.30 -9.05 -0.85
CA ASP A 114 -7.53 -10.04 0.19
C ASP A 114 -6.57 -11.19 -0.05
N ILE A 115 -5.69 -11.45 0.91
CA ILE A 115 -4.70 -12.52 0.81
C ILE A 115 -5.19 -13.69 1.66
N HIS A 116 -5.50 -14.82 1.00
CA HIS A 116 -6.16 -15.98 1.60
C HIS A 116 -5.15 -16.87 2.33
N ILE A 117 -4.58 -16.34 3.41
CA ILE A 117 -3.60 -17.04 4.23
C ILE A 117 -3.91 -16.75 5.71
N ASP A 118 -3.48 -17.66 6.57
CA ASP A 118 -3.58 -17.49 8.02
C ASP A 118 -2.29 -16.91 8.63
N ASP A 119 -1.21 -16.87 7.87
CA ASP A 119 0.07 -16.30 8.28
C ASP A 119 0.75 -15.68 7.07
N TRP A 120 1.29 -14.46 7.23
CA TRP A 120 1.96 -13.74 6.15
C TRP A 120 3.10 -14.53 5.51
N SER A 121 3.76 -15.40 6.28
CA SER A 121 4.86 -16.23 5.77
C SER A 121 4.42 -17.18 4.66
N HIS A 122 3.13 -17.44 4.53
CA HIS A 122 2.59 -18.28 3.46
C HIS A 122 2.25 -17.51 2.20
N CYS A 123 2.57 -16.23 2.15
CA CYS A 123 2.28 -15.36 0.99
C CYS A 123 3.06 -15.84 -0.23
N THR A 124 2.34 -16.09 -1.31
CA THR A 124 2.92 -16.60 -2.56
C THR A 124 2.10 -16.10 -3.75
N ALA A 125 2.62 -16.31 -4.96
CA ALA A 125 1.95 -15.87 -6.19
C ALA A 125 0.56 -16.52 -6.30
N GLY A 126 -0.41 -15.73 -6.72
CA GLY A 126 -1.76 -16.21 -6.98
C GLY A 126 -2.61 -16.41 -5.73
N ILE A 127 -2.10 -16.09 -4.54
CA ILE A 127 -2.83 -16.34 -3.28
C ILE A 127 -3.86 -15.26 -2.95
N GLY A 128 -3.85 -14.14 -3.68
CA GLY A 128 -4.71 -13.01 -3.37
C GLY A 128 -5.86 -12.83 -4.34
N SER A 129 -6.88 -12.14 -3.89
CA SER A 129 -7.98 -11.67 -4.73
C SER A 129 -8.03 -10.16 -4.67
N LEU A 130 -8.13 -9.52 -5.85
CA LEU A 130 -8.28 -8.06 -5.89
C LEU A 130 -9.71 -7.69 -5.52
N ILE A 131 -9.85 -7.00 -4.39
CA ILE A 131 -11.15 -6.56 -3.89
C ILE A 131 -11.57 -5.29 -4.59
N SER A 132 -10.65 -4.34 -4.74
CA SER A 132 -10.93 -3.06 -5.39
C SER A 132 -9.67 -2.44 -5.93
N TYR A 133 -9.84 -1.65 -6.98
CA TYR A 133 -8.81 -0.75 -7.50
C TYR A 133 -9.44 0.63 -7.62
N ASP A 134 -8.87 1.61 -6.92
CA ASP A 134 -9.42 2.95 -6.87
C ASP A 134 -8.37 4.00 -7.18
N PHE A 135 -8.80 5.14 -7.72
CA PHE A 135 -7.92 6.24 -8.07
C PHE A 135 -8.73 7.55 -7.96
N PRO A 136 -8.05 8.73 -7.88
CA PRO A 136 -8.72 9.98 -7.50
C PRO A 136 -9.89 10.39 -8.39
N LYS A 137 -9.81 10.12 -9.69
CA LYS A 137 -10.88 10.49 -10.64
C LYS A 137 -11.99 9.47 -10.75
N ASN A 138 -11.87 8.35 -10.04
CA ASN A 138 -12.92 7.35 -9.98
C ASN A 138 -14.00 7.85 -9.02
N SER A 139 -15.19 8.06 -9.49
CA SER A 139 -16.27 8.61 -8.66
C SER A 139 -17.33 7.58 -8.33
#